data_316f30e9e84910a0e707e9ee7c011be3
#
_entry.id   316f30e9e84910a0e707e9ee7c011be3
#
_cell.length_a   1.000
_cell.length_b   1.000
_cell.length_c   1.000
_cell.angle_alpha   90.00
_cell.angle_beta   90.00
_cell.angle_gamma   90.00
#
_symmetry.space_group_name_H-M   'P 1'
#
loop_
_entity.id
_entity.type
_entity.pdbx_description
1 polymer ?
#
loop_
_entity_poly.entity_id
_entity_poly.type
_entity_poly.pdbx_seq_one_letter_code
_entity_poly.pdbx_strand_id
1 'polypeptide(L)'
;MKKYFIYITFFTFGLSFAQEKETKRILTQQGEIIKFEEYHDNGMLSQTGYFLDGKNHGIWMSYNSEGIKLSKGVYDKGKKTDRWFFWNKGILIEVDYKDNIVQSATKWDKAESLASKDD
;
A
#
# COMPACT_ATOMS: atom_id res chain seq x y z
N MET A 1 -33.86 35.03 -16.72
CA MET A 1 -33.20 35.77 -15.65
C MET A 1 -33.03 34.94 -14.40
N LYS A 2 -34.00 34.15 -13.97
CA LYS A 2 -33.92 33.31 -12.78
C LYS A 2 -32.91 32.14 -12.93
N LYS A 3 -32.51 31.85 -14.15
CA LYS A 3 -31.60 30.75 -14.46
C LYS A 3 -30.16 30.96 -13.99
N TYR A 4 -29.77 32.19 -13.82
CA TYR A 4 -28.38 32.54 -13.48
C TYR A 4 -28.01 32.28 -12.03
N PHE A 5 -28.96 32.28 -11.12
CA PHE A 5 -28.72 32.04 -9.70
C PHE A 5 -28.32 30.59 -9.42
N ILE A 6 -28.82 29.66 -10.22
CA ILE A 6 -28.56 28.24 -10.03
C ILE A 6 -27.11 27.90 -10.33
N TYR A 7 -26.51 28.58 -11.31
CA TYR A 7 -25.10 28.32 -11.71
C TYR A 7 -24.10 28.80 -10.66
N ILE A 8 -24.39 29.91 -9.98
CA ILE A 8 -23.49 30.46 -8.96
C ILE A 8 -23.41 29.54 -7.74
N THR A 9 -24.55 28.98 -7.34
CA THR A 9 -24.61 28.06 -6.20
C THR A 9 -23.88 26.76 -6.47
N PHE A 10 -23.95 26.29 -7.69
CA PHE A 10 -23.28 25.06 -8.09
C PHE A 10 -21.76 25.23 -8.13
N PHE A 11 -21.31 26.40 -8.59
CA PHE A 11 -19.89 26.69 -8.70
C PHE A 11 -19.21 26.80 -7.32
N THR A 12 -19.87 27.40 -6.34
CA THR A 12 -19.33 27.48 -4.99
C THR A 12 -19.23 26.13 -4.31
N PHE A 13 -20.17 25.23 -4.60
CA PHE A 13 -20.13 23.87 -4.06
C PHE A 13 -18.97 23.07 -4.65
N GLY A 14 -18.69 23.23 -5.95
CA GLY A 14 -17.57 22.55 -6.60
C GLY A 14 -16.21 22.95 -6.03
N LEU A 15 -16.05 24.17 -5.56
CA LEU A 15 -14.79 24.63 -4.99
C LEU A 15 -14.45 24.00 -3.64
N SER A 16 -15.45 23.57 -2.88
CA SER A 16 -15.20 22.97 -1.58
C SER A 16 -14.53 21.59 -1.68
N PHE A 17 -14.69 20.88 -2.79
CA PHE A 17 -13.99 19.62 -3.03
C PHE A 17 -12.52 19.79 -3.41
N ALA A 18 -12.13 20.94 -3.93
CA ALA A 18 -10.75 21.19 -4.32
C ALA A 18 -9.81 21.33 -3.12
N GLN A 19 -10.34 21.31 -1.90
CA GLN A 19 -9.55 21.41 -0.67
C GLN A 19 -9.14 20.07 -0.07
N GLU A 20 -9.56 18.95 -0.67
CA GLU A 20 -9.11 17.65 -0.23
C GLU A 20 -7.61 17.49 -0.50
N LYS A 21 -6.90 16.94 0.49
CA LYS A 21 -5.47 16.71 0.37
C LYS A 21 -5.20 15.61 -0.63
N GLU A 22 -4.28 15.87 -1.55
CA GLU A 22 -3.81 14.86 -2.48
C GLU A 22 -2.70 14.04 -1.84
N THR A 23 -2.75 12.72 -2.02
CA THR A 23 -1.69 11.81 -1.61
C THR A 23 -0.48 12.01 -2.52
N LYS A 24 0.70 12.18 -1.92
CA LYS A 24 1.93 12.33 -2.70
C LYS A 24 2.39 10.99 -3.24
N ARG A 25 2.55 10.92 -4.54
CA ARG A 25 3.02 9.73 -5.26
C ARG A 25 4.16 10.10 -6.19
N ILE A 26 5.16 9.23 -6.25
CA ILE A 26 6.31 9.39 -7.14
C ILE A 26 6.43 8.12 -7.98
N LEU A 27 6.50 8.31 -9.29
CA LEU A 27 6.73 7.24 -10.26
C LEU A 27 8.07 7.50 -10.94
N THR A 28 8.96 6.52 -10.91
CA THR A 28 10.30 6.64 -11.50
C THR A 28 10.50 5.52 -12.53
N GLN A 29 10.73 5.91 -13.77
CA GLN A 29 11.00 4.97 -14.86
C GLN A 29 12.39 4.36 -14.68
N GLN A 30 12.48 3.04 -14.69
CA GLN A 30 13.73 2.29 -14.62
C GLN A 30 13.70 1.18 -15.68
N GLY A 31 14.03 1.53 -16.94
CA GLY A 31 13.88 0.60 -18.05
C GLY A 31 12.42 0.24 -18.29
N GLU A 32 12.08 -1.03 -18.26
CA GLU A 32 10.72 -1.52 -18.43
C GLU A 32 9.88 -1.46 -17.15
N ILE A 33 10.56 -1.26 -16.00
CA ILE A 33 9.93 -1.25 -14.68
C ILE A 33 9.72 0.19 -14.25
N ILE A 34 8.59 0.43 -13.58
CA ILE A 34 8.30 1.72 -12.97
C ILE A 34 8.31 1.54 -11.46
N LYS A 35 9.19 2.27 -10.78
CA LYS A 35 9.21 2.30 -9.32
C LYS A 35 8.11 3.20 -8.82
N PHE A 36 7.34 2.72 -7.84
CA PHE A 36 6.24 3.44 -7.22
C PHE A 36 6.55 3.74 -5.75
N GLU A 37 6.33 4.99 -5.35
CA GLU A 37 6.44 5.42 -3.97
C GLU A 37 5.25 6.30 -3.61
N GLU A 38 4.61 6.00 -2.49
CA GLU A 38 3.51 6.79 -1.97
C GLU A 38 3.83 7.21 -0.54
N TYR A 39 3.47 8.43 -0.17
CA TYR A 39 3.84 9.02 1.12
C TYR A 39 2.60 9.43 1.90
N HIS A 40 2.68 9.28 3.23
CA HIS A 40 1.70 9.83 4.15
C HIS A 40 1.82 11.36 4.20
N ASP A 41 0.81 12.04 4.76
CA ASP A 41 0.80 13.51 4.89
C ASP A 41 2.01 14.02 5.68
N ASN A 42 2.55 13.23 6.60
CA ASN A 42 3.72 13.62 7.39
C ASN A 42 5.06 13.42 6.69
N GLY A 43 5.04 13.00 5.41
CA GLY A 43 6.25 12.76 4.63
C GLY A 43 6.86 11.37 4.78
N MET A 44 6.32 10.53 5.67
CA MET A 44 6.81 9.15 5.83
C MET A 44 6.31 8.27 4.67
N LEU A 45 7.14 7.33 4.23
CA LEU A 45 6.78 6.40 3.17
C LEU A 45 5.58 5.55 3.60
N SER A 46 4.55 5.51 2.75
CA SER A 46 3.33 4.74 2.97
C SER A 46 3.40 3.39 2.26
N GLN A 47 3.83 3.40 1.01
CA GLN A 47 3.87 2.20 0.19
C GLN A 47 4.95 2.34 -0.86
N THR A 48 5.63 1.24 -1.18
CA THR A 48 6.60 1.19 -2.27
C THR A 48 6.50 -0.13 -3.00
N GLY A 49 6.77 -0.09 -4.30
CA GLY A 49 6.73 -1.28 -5.14
C GLY A 49 7.13 -0.95 -6.55
N TYR A 50 6.80 -1.85 -7.46
CA TYR A 50 7.15 -1.75 -8.86
C TYR A 50 5.99 -2.14 -9.74
N PHE A 51 5.91 -1.56 -10.93
CA PHE A 51 4.98 -1.94 -11.97
C PHE A 51 5.75 -2.46 -13.19
N LEU A 52 5.23 -3.51 -13.78
CA LEU A 52 5.68 -4.02 -15.08
C LEU A 52 4.43 -4.20 -15.94
N ASP A 53 4.42 -3.56 -17.11
CA ASP A 53 3.27 -3.57 -18.03
C ASP A 53 1.94 -3.22 -17.32
N GLY A 54 1.99 -2.22 -16.43
CA GLY A 54 0.82 -1.76 -15.70
C GLY A 54 0.35 -2.66 -14.56
N LYS A 55 1.11 -3.71 -14.23
CA LYS A 55 0.76 -4.67 -13.17
C LYS A 55 1.77 -4.59 -12.04
N ASN A 56 1.31 -4.83 -10.81
CA ASN A 56 2.21 -4.95 -9.67
C ASN A 56 3.23 -6.04 -9.95
N HIS A 57 4.51 -5.77 -9.65
CA HIS A 57 5.60 -6.70 -9.91
C HIS A 57 6.73 -6.50 -8.91
N GLY A 58 7.42 -7.58 -8.53
CA GLY A 58 8.53 -7.51 -7.58
C GLY A 58 8.07 -7.30 -6.15
N ILE A 59 8.97 -6.77 -5.33
CA ILE A 59 8.73 -6.59 -3.89
C ILE A 59 7.86 -5.36 -3.64
N TRP A 60 6.79 -5.56 -2.86
CA TRP A 60 5.91 -4.49 -2.39
C TRP A 60 5.92 -4.45 -0.89
N MET A 61 6.00 -3.25 -0.33
CA MET A 61 6.01 -3.01 1.11
C MET A 61 5.08 -1.88 1.47
N SER A 62 4.43 -1.98 2.64
CA SER A 62 3.60 -0.90 3.16
C SER A 62 3.96 -0.58 4.60
N TYR A 63 3.74 0.67 4.99
CA TYR A 63 4.10 1.23 6.30
C TYR A 63 2.98 2.10 6.83
N ASN A 64 2.84 2.17 8.16
CA ASN A 64 1.92 3.13 8.76
C ASN A 64 2.58 4.52 8.84
N SER A 65 1.83 5.50 9.35
CA SER A 65 2.31 6.88 9.44
C SER A 65 3.46 7.07 10.43
N GLU A 66 3.74 6.10 11.28
CA GLU A 66 4.88 6.11 12.21
C GLU A 66 6.12 5.44 11.62
N GLY A 67 6.04 4.93 10.39
CA GLY A 67 7.14 4.24 9.73
C GLY A 67 7.25 2.76 10.05
N ILE A 68 6.27 2.20 10.75
CA ILE A 68 6.24 0.78 11.09
C ILE A 68 5.75 -0.02 9.90
N LYS A 69 6.48 -1.07 9.55
CA LYS A 69 6.13 -1.94 8.43
C LYS A 69 4.83 -2.70 8.73
N LEU A 70 3.90 -2.66 7.78
CA LEU A 70 2.62 -3.36 7.85
C LEU A 70 2.59 -4.61 7.00
N SER A 71 3.25 -4.58 5.84
CA SER A 71 3.28 -5.74 4.96
C SER A 71 4.51 -5.74 4.06
N LYS A 72 4.89 -6.92 3.63
CA LYS A 72 5.93 -7.14 2.62
C LYS A 72 5.55 -8.38 1.83
N GLY A 73 5.61 -8.28 0.51
CA GLY A 73 5.31 -9.42 -0.34
C GLY A 73 5.90 -9.27 -1.72
N VAL A 74 5.63 -10.26 -2.55
CA VAL A 74 6.15 -10.33 -3.92
C VAL A 74 4.99 -10.54 -4.88
N TYR A 75 4.97 -9.75 -5.94
CA TYR A 75 4.08 -9.96 -7.07
C TYR A 75 4.86 -10.45 -8.28
N ASP A 76 4.27 -11.34 -9.01
CA ASP A 76 4.72 -11.73 -10.34
C ASP A 76 3.63 -11.35 -11.33
N LYS A 77 3.85 -10.26 -12.07
CA LYS A 77 2.92 -9.75 -13.09
C LYS A 77 1.47 -9.68 -12.61
N GLY A 78 1.28 -9.08 -11.46
CA GLY A 78 -0.04 -8.85 -10.87
C GLY A 78 -0.54 -9.95 -9.95
N LYS A 79 0.19 -11.04 -9.81
CA LYS A 79 -0.22 -12.16 -8.97
C LYS A 79 0.68 -12.27 -7.74
N LYS A 80 0.08 -12.46 -6.58
CA LYS A 80 0.84 -12.70 -5.36
C LYS A 80 1.54 -14.06 -5.45
N THR A 81 2.83 -14.09 -5.12
CA THR A 81 3.63 -15.28 -5.11
C THR A 81 4.58 -15.27 -3.91
N ASP A 82 5.17 -16.41 -3.57
CA ASP A 82 6.11 -16.55 -2.47
C ASP A 82 5.50 -16.19 -1.12
N ARG A 83 6.36 -15.95 -0.14
CA ARG A 83 5.92 -15.67 1.22
C ARG A 83 5.64 -14.19 1.42
N TRP A 84 4.44 -13.92 1.95
CA TRP A 84 3.98 -12.60 2.34
C TRP A 84 3.98 -12.48 3.85
N PHE A 85 4.32 -11.29 4.35
CA PHE A 85 4.37 -10.97 5.76
C PHE A 85 3.41 -9.84 6.06
N PHE A 86 2.61 -10.02 7.11
CA PHE A 86 1.69 -8.99 7.60
C PHE A 86 1.91 -8.80 9.09
N TRP A 87 2.15 -7.57 9.51
CA TRP A 87 2.38 -7.22 10.91
C TRP A 87 1.24 -6.37 11.43
N ASN A 88 0.71 -6.72 12.59
CA ASN A 88 -0.35 -5.98 13.25
C ASN A 88 -0.22 -6.12 14.76
N LYS A 89 0.20 -5.04 15.44
CA LYS A 89 0.25 -4.96 16.91
C LYS A 89 0.92 -6.16 17.58
N GLY A 90 2.13 -6.49 17.12
CA GLY A 90 2.90 -7.59 17.68
C GLY A 90 2.54 -8.98 17.16
N ILE A 91 1.60 -9.05 16.22
CA ILE A 91 1.24 -10.30 15.54
C ILE A 91 1.88 -10.29 14.16
N LEU A 92 2.54 -11.38 13.81
CA LEU A 92 3.05 -11.62 12.47
C LEU A 92 2.24 -12.72 11.82
N ILE A 93 1.75 -12.46 10.62
CA ILE A 93 1.09 -13.48 9.81
C ILE A 93 1.95 -13.69 8.57
N GLU A 94 2.37 -14.94 8.34
CA GLU A 94 3.09 -15.35 7.15
C GLU A 94 2.14 -16.13 6.27
N VAL A 95 2.06 -15.74 5.00
CA VAL A 95 1.19 -16.40 4.02
C VAL A 95 2.02 -16.80 2.82
N ASP A 96 2.03 -18.07 2.47
CA ASP A 96 2.67 -18.54 1.25
C ASP A 96 1.65 -18.55 0.12
N TYR A 97 1.94 -17.84 -0.95
CA TYR A 97 1.09 -17.72 -2.14
C TYR A 97 1.72 -18.38 -3.35
N LYS A 98 0.88 -18.90 -4.21
CA LYS A 98 1.24 -19.32 -5.56
C LYS A 98 0.12 -18.85 -6.48
N ASP A 99 0.43 -17.93 -7.40
CA ASP A 99 -0.52 -17.35 -8.35
C ASP A 99 -1.81 -16.86 -7.68
N ASN A 100 -1.67 -16.03 -6.65
CA ASN A 100 -2.77 -15.49 -5.82
C ASN A 100 -3.46 -16.50 -4.91
N ILE A 101 -3.06 -17.76 -4.94
CA ILE A 101 -3.71 -18.81 -4.14
C ILE A 101 -2.90 -19.05 -2.88
N VAL A 102 -3.55 -19.01 -1.72
CA VAL A 102 -2.93 -19.30 -0.44
C VAL A 102 -2.58 -20.80 -0.38
N GLN A 103 -1.30 -21.08 -0.18
CA GLN A 103 -0.81 -22.46 0.04
C GLN A 103 -0.80 -22.80 1.52
N SER A 104 -0.36 -21.85 2.35
CA SER A 104 -0.31 -22.01 3.79
C SER A 104 -0.34 -20.63 4.47
N ALA A 105 -0.73 -20.61 5.72
CA ALA A 105 -0.70 -19.39 6.53
C ALA A 105 -0.33 -19.77 7.97
N THR A 106 0.57 -18.99 8.56
CA THR A 106 1.03 -19.18 9.93
C THR A 106 0.91 -17.88 10.69
N LYS A 107 0.32 -17.93 11.87
CA LYS A 107 0.18 -16.78 12.75
C LYS A 107 1.14 -16.94 13.93
N TRP A 108 1.94 -15.89 14.16
CA TRP A 108 2.87 -15.81 15.28
C TRP A 108 2.43 -14.67 16.18
N ASP A 109 2.09 -14.95 17.42
CA ASP A 109 1.85 -13.88 18.37
C ASP A 109 3.17 -13.48 19.05
N LYS A 110 3.13 -12.39 19.81
CA LYS A 110 4.32 -11.84 20.43
C LYS A 110 4.97 -12.80 21.43
N ALA A 111 4.19 -13.56 22.16
CA ALA A 111 4.68 -14.53 23.13
C ALA A 111 5.41 -15.69 22.44
N GLU A 112 4.84 -16.21 21.39
CA GLU A 112 5.44 -17.28 20.58
C GLU A 112 6.75 -16.84 19.94
N SER A 113 6.78 -15.63 19.38
CA SER A 113 7.99 -15.13 18.74
C SER A 113 9.11 -14.86 19.73
N LEU A 114 8.82 -14.49 20.95
CA LEU A 114 9.82 -14.35 22.02
C LEU A 114 10.35 -15.71 22.46
N ALA A 115 9.50 -16.71 22.55
CA ALA A 115 9.90 -18.06 22.89
C ALA A 115 10.84 -18.64 21.83
N SER A 116 10.57 -18.41 20.54
CA SER A 116 11.43 -18.88 19.46
C SER A 116 12.79 -18.19 19.42
N LYS A 117 12.93 -17.00 19.97
CA LYS A 117 14.22 -16.31 20.04
C LYS A 117 15.15 -16.89 21.11
N ASP A 118 14.59 -17.47 22.14
CA ASP A 118 15.36 -18.01 23.25
C ASP A 118 15.92 -19.42 22.93
N ASP A 119 15.49 -20.00 21.86
CA ASP A 119 16.00 -21.30 21.38
C ASP A 119 17.21 -21.10 20.47
#